data_cd175a282fbebe4de90664d60e93ae33
#
_entry.id   cd175a282fbebe4de90664d60e93ae33
#
_cell.length_a   1.000
_cell.length_b   1.000
_cell.length_c   1.000
_cell.angle_alpha   90.00
_cell.angle_beta   90.00
_cell.angle_gamma   90.00
#
_symmetry.space_group_name_H-M   'P 1'
#
loop_
_entity.id
_entity.type
_entity.pdbx_description
1 polymer ?
#
loop_
_entity_poly.entity_id
_entity_poly.type
_entity_poly.pdbx_seq_one_letter_code
_entity_poly.pdbx_strand_id
1 'polypeptide(L)'
;MLVRKAADAWRLLNGVCSLCKPSEITIDRVTKILINNLTKELNEMDDTPLKLYRRPVFKEDPNTAELKVVDYVTQVDYSDHPLVIGRRYLPIDFKVQCIQNLEYFTSGVCIFGINDGCDELVPKIMKNRFLHTYHVTGLLGRATLDQTVRSKIVEKATYGHVTKSRMDTVLAKFEAENAKAAFNFAGVDMQSQKAFELASRGLVRPREDSSAIFYRLKCIQLRRPFFTLEVQCINESDNCLNSLIHDIGLSMKTVASCVSIKKVRDGPFDLDHSLLEKHWTLENIINNIDSCQQVMECLKFDQTLSYAKRRLPVDVDIIASDDDTSIEETEFVNFIDKGCYDQLELEDDSACLQSKRPPKRIKKNSSYQK
;
A
#
# COMPACT_ATOMS: atom_id res chain seq x y z
N MET A 1 20.34 11.45 -2.78
CA MET A 1 21.17 11.83 -3.97
C MET A 1 20.64 13.13 -4.54
N LEU A 2 21.43 14.19 -4.66
CA LEU A 2 20.97 15.48 -5.22
C LEU A 2 20.95 15.36 -6.76
N VAL A 3 19.78 15.11 -7.31
CA VAL A 3 19.57 15.10 -8.77
C VAL A 3 19.43 16.55 -9.23
N ARG A 4 20.33 16.99 -10.10
CA ARG A 4 20.37 18.39 -10.57
C ARG A 4 19.74 18.63 -11.94
N LYS A 5 19.49 17.56 -12.71
CA LYS A 5 18.95 17.66 -14.08
C LYS A 5 17.64 16.88 -14.18
N ALA A 6 16.67 17.48 -14.81
CA ALA A 6 15.36 16.85 -15.05
C ALA A 6 15.45 15.52 -15.82
N ALA A 7 16.34 15.42 -16.81
CA ALA A 7 16.55 14.20 -17.58
C ALA A 7 17.10 13.04 -16.74
N ASP A 8 17.97 13.33 -15.78
CA ASP A 8 18.49 12.30 -14.87
C ASP A 8 17.43 11.90 -13.84
N ALA A 9 16.65 12.87 -13.32
CA ALA A 9 15.50 12.60 -12.46
C ALA A 9 14.47 11.70 -13.15
N TRP A 10 14.15 11.97 -14.41
CA TRP A 10 13.24 11.16 -15.20
C TRP A 10 13.69 9.70 -15.33
N ARG A 11 15.00 9.47 -15.56
CA ARG A 11 15.57 8.12 -15.64
C ARG A 11 15.49 7.36 -14.33
N LEU A 12 15.56 8.05 -13.19
CA LEU A 12 15.46 7.46 -11.85
C LEU A 12 14.02 7.21 -11.41
N LEU A 13 13.03 7.77 -12.12
CA LEU A 13 11.60 7.54 -11.84
C LEU A 13 11.09 6.22 -12.45
N ASN A 14 11.87 5.15 -12.32
CA ASN A 14 11.53 3.81 -12.78
C ASN A 14 11.64 2.84 -11.62
N GLY A 15 10.52 2.27 -11.19
CA GLY A 15 10.53 1.31 -10.09
C GLY A 15 9.24 1.31 -9.29
N VAL A 16 9.38 0.93 -8.02
CA VAL A 16 8.26 0.83 -7.08
C VAL A 16 8.51 1.77 -5.91
N CYS A 17 7.49 2.51 -5.50
CA CYS A 17 7.52 3.34 -4.31
C CYS A 17 6.39 3.00 -3.36
N SER A 18 6.62 3.21 -2.07
CA SER A 18 5.65 3.03 -1.00
C SER A 18 5.12 4.37 -0.51
N LEU A 19 3.80 4.55 -0.58
CA LEU A 19 3.12 5.77 -0.16
C LEU A 19 2.13 5.46 0.95
N CYS A 20 2.01 6.34 1.93
CA CYS A 20 0.97 6.26 2.93
C CYS A 20 -0.28 7.03 2.45
N LYS A 21 -1.31 6.29 2.04
CA LYS A 21 -2.60 6.86 1.64
C LYS A 21 -3.35 7.38 2.87
N PRO A 22 -3.74 8.65 2.91
CA PRO A 22 -4.66 9.13 3.95
C PRO A 22 -6.07 8.56 3.76
N SER A 23 -6.90 8.56 4.79
CA SER A 23 -8.32 8.23 4.66
C SER A 23 -9.07 9.33 3.92
N GLU A 24 -10.23 8.97 3.36
CA GLU A 24 -11.13 9.89 2.64
C GLU A 24 -10.59 10.41 1.30
N ILE A 25 -9.63 9.69 0.73
CA ILE A 25 -9.10 9.93 -0.61
C ILE A 25 -9.11 8.62 -1.41
N THR A 26 -9.49 8.68 -2.69
CA THR A 26 -9.42 7.54 -3.60
C THR A 26 -8.00 7.35 -4.13
N ILE A 27 -7.65 6.12 -4.51
CA ILE A 27 -6.34 5.81 -5.14
C ILE A 27 -6.14 6.64 -6.42
N ASP A 28 -7.18 6.81 -7.24
CA ASP A 28 -7.12 7.64 -8.45
C ASP A 28 -6.73 9.08 -8.15
N ARG A 29 -7.23 9.63 -7.03
CA ARG A 29 -6.87 10.98 -6.61
C ARG A 29 -5.42 11.05 -6.13
N VAL A 30 -4.96 10.05 -5.38
CA VAL A 30 -3.55 9.92 -4.98
C VAL A 30 -2.66 9.88 -6.21
N THR A 31 -2.99 9.03 -7.18
CA THR A 31 -2.25 8.91 -8.45
C THR A 31 -2.20 10.25 -9.21
N LYS A 32 -3.32 10.96 -9.31
CA LYS A 32 -3.35 12.29 -9.96
C LYS A 32 -2.50 13.31 -9.23
N ILE A 33 -2.55 13.37 -7.90
CA ILE A 33 -1.72 14.27 -7.10
C ILE A 33 -0.24 13.96 -7.32
N LEU A 34 0.14 12.68 -7.26
CA LEU A 34 1.51 12.23 -7.49
C LEU A 34 2.02 12.65 -8.86
N ILE A 35 1.28 12.33 -9.94
CA ILE A 35 1.65 12.68 -11.31
C ILE A 35 1.77 14.20 -11.47
N ASN A 36 0.85 14.97 -10.92
CA ASN A 36 0.89 16.44 -11.01
C ASN A 36 2.11 17.02 -10.29
N ASN A 37 2.46 16.51 -9.10
CA ASN A 37 3.64 16.95 -8.36
C ASN A 37 4.92 16.63 -9.16
N LEU A 38 5.07 15.37 -9.62
CA LEU A 38 6.23 14.96 -10.41
C LEU A 38 6.38 15.76 -11.70
N THR A 39 5.27 15.95 -12.44
CA THR A 39 5.26 16.74 -13.67
C THR A 39 5.68 18.18 -13.42
N LYS A 40 5.15 18.79 -12.36
CA LYS A 40 5.46 20.18 -11.99
C LYS A 40 6.94 20.34 -11.66
N GLU A 41 7.44 19.52 -10.75
CA GLU A 41 8.83 19.61 -10.28
C GLU A 41 9.84 19.28 -11.38
N LEU A 42 9.57 18.31 -12.27
CA LEU A 42 10.43 18.03 -13.43
C LEU A 42 10.49 19.21 -14.40
N ASN A 43 9.38 19.87 -14.69
CA ASN A 43 9.38 21.04 -15.56
C ASN A 43 10.04 22.27 -14.91
N GLU A 44 10.00 22.37 -13.57
CA GLU A 44 10.73 23.40 -12.82
C GLU A 44 12.26 23.17 -12.82
N MET A 45 12.69 21.89 -12.90
CA MET A 45 14.09 21.49 -12.99
C MET A 45 14.65 21.48 -14.42
N ASP A 46 13.82 21.69 -15.44
CA ASP A 46 14.26 21.57 -16.84
C ASP A 46 15.10 22.77 -17.29
N ASP A 47 16.39 22.60 -17.12
CA ASP A 47 17.44 23.53 -17.56
C ASP A 47 18.10 23.05 -18.86
N THR A 48 17.36 22.45 -19.77
CA THR A 48 17.92 21.91 -21.01
C THR A 48 18.48 23.04 -21.86
N PRO A 49 19.79 23.06 -22.15
CA PRO A 49 20.37 24.11 -22.93
C PRO A 49 19.83 24.08 -24.37
N LEU A 50 19.49 25.24 -24.90
CA LEU A 50 19.00 25.39 -26.25
C LEU A 50 20.08 24.92 -27.25
N LYS A 51 19.68 24.21 -28.28
CA LYS A 51 20.55 23.75 -29.33
C LYS A 51 21.08 24.96 -30.14
N LEU A 52 22.29 24.83 -30.63
CA LEU A 52 22.90 25.79 -31.53
C LEU A 52 22.91 25.20 -32.94
N TYR A 53 22.46 25.96 -33.90
CA TYR A 53 22.58 25.58 -35.32
C TYR A 53 23.38 26.60 -36.11
N ARG A 54 24.04 26.14 -37.15
CA ARG A 54 24.80 26.98 -38.06
C ARG A 54 23.94 27.37 -39.24
N ARG A 55 23.59 28.66 -39.32
CA ARG A 55 22.86 29.23 -40.44
C ARG A 55 23.83 29.72 -41.50
N PRO A 56 23.72 29.28 -42.76
CA PRO A 56 24.53 29.82 -43.84
C PRO A 56 24.12 31.27 -44.15
N VAL A 57 25.09 32.14 -44.26
CA VAL A 57 24.91 33.52 -44.72
C VAL A 57 25.13 33.55 -46.22
N PHE A 58 24.08 33.92 -46.94
CA PHE A 58 24.14 34.03 -48.40
C PHE A 58 24.48 35.46 -48.79
N LYS A 59 25.33 35.61 -49.79
CA LYS A 59 25.61 36.87 -50.44
C LYS A 59 25.42 36.71 -51.94
N GLU A 60 24.80 37.65 -52.57
CA GLU A 60 24.56 37.68 -54.01
C GLU A 60 25.81 38.07 -54.73
N ASP A 61 26.24 37.27 -55.71
CA ASP A 61 27.41 37.58 -56.56
C ASP A 61 27.02 38.67 -57.54
N PRO A 62 27.67 39.81 -57.50
CA PRO A 62 27.31 40.98 -58.34
C PRO A 62 27.34 40.73 -59.84
N ASN A 63 28.03 39.67 -60.28
CA ASN A 63 28.19 39.40 -61.74
C ASN A 63 27.20 38.32 -62.25
N THR A 64 26.77 37.39 -61.39
CA THR A 64 25.97 36.23 -61.82
C THR A 64 24.55 36.20 -61.13
N ALA A 65 24.28 37.11 -60.21
CA ALA A 65 23.06 37.12 -59.38
C ALA A 65 22.81 35.77 -58.63
N GLU A 66 23.81 34.94 -58.51
CA GLU A 66 23.72 33.68 -57.80
C GLU A 66 23.99 33.89 -56.28
N LEU A 67 23.21 33.23 -55.44
CA LEU A 67 23.44 33.24 -54.00
C LEU A 67 24.57 32.29 -53.62
N LYS A 68 25.68 32.83 -53.12
CA LYS A 68 26.81 32.05 -52.59
C LYS A 68 26.86 32.12 -51.10
N VAL A 69 27.11 30.96 -50.44
CA VAL A 69 27.36 30.91 -48.98
C VAL A 69 28.72 31.54 -48.71
N VAL A 70 28.75 32.64 -47.98
CA VAL A 70 29.97 33.37 -47.65
C VAL A 70 30.46 33.04 -46.25
N ASP A 71 29.54 32.79 -45.34
CA ASP A 71 29.88 32.52 -43.95
C ASP A 71 28.77 31.67 -43.26
N TYR A 72 29.05 31.19 -42.04
CA TYR A 72 28.10 30.49 -41.18
C TYR A 72 28.01 31.23 -39.87
N VAL A 73 26.81 31.66 -39.52
CA VAL A 73 26.53 32.28 -38.22
C VAL A 73 25.87 31.25 -37.30
N THR A 74 26.47 31.08 -36.12
CA THR A 74 25.87 30.21 -35.07
C THR A 74 24.73 30.96 -34.41
N GLN A 75 23.52 30.41 -34.48
CA GLN A 75 22.32 30.94 -33.84
C GLN A 75 21.74 29.93 -32.88
N VAL A 76 21.02 30.44 -31.89
CA VAL A 76 20.26 29.61 -30.93
C VAL A 76 19.02 29.07 -31.62
N ASP A 77 18.80 27.78 -31.51
CA ASP A 77 17.57 27.11 -31.93
C ASP A 77 16.51 27.21 -30.83
N TYR A 78 15.50 27.98 -31.08
CA TYR A 78 14.37 28.15 -30.14
C TYR A 78 13.26 27.13 -30.37
N SER A 79 13.40 26.19 -31.30
CA SER A 79 12.36 25.16 -31.57
C SER A 79 12.04 24.32 -30.35
N ASP A 80 13.04 24.04 -29.52
CA ASP A 80 12.88 23.27 -28.28
C ASP A 80 12.61 24.16 -27.04
N HIS A 81 12.38 25.45 -27.22
CA HIS A 81 12.15 26.37 -26.10
C HIS A 81 10.75 26.18 -25.49
N PRO A 82 10.60 26.12 -24.14
CA PRO A 82 9.31 25.91 -23.49
C PRO A 82 8.20 26.87 -23.88
N LEU A 83 8.54 28.11 -24.27
CA LEU A 83 7.57 29.09 -24.78
C LEU A 83 7.03 28.73 -26.18
N VAL A 84 7.74 27.89 -26.94
CA VAL A 84 7.36 27.48 -28.30
C VAL A 84 6.63 26.16 -28.29
N ILE A 85 7.19 25.13 -27.63
CA ILE A 85 6.65 23.77 -27.61
C ILE A 85 5.77 23.49 -26.39
N GLY A 86 5.79 24.36 -25.35
CA GLY A 86 5.13 24.10 -24.09
C GLY A 86 6.01 23.33 -23.09
N ARG A 87 5.36 22.70 -22.12
CA ARG A 87 6.04 21.94 -21.09
C ARG A 87 6.61 20.65 -21.67
N ARG A 88 7.86 20.31 -21.31
CA ARG A 88 8.55 19.11 -21.80
C ARG A 88 7.97 17.82 -21.24
N TYR A 89 7.65 17.81 -19.96
CA TYR A 89 7.08 16.65 -19.26
C TYR A 89 5.56 16.86 -19.09
N LEU A 90 4.78 15.89 -19.57
CA LEU A 90 3.33 15.93 -19.49
C LEU A 90 2.81 14.85 -18.55
N PRO A 91 1.63 15.05 -17.92
CA PRO A 91 1.03 14.01 -17.07
C PRO A 91 0.78 12.68 -17.79
N ILE A 92 0.57 12.71 -19.11
CA ILE A 92 0.34 11.52 -19.94
C ILE A 92 1.60 10.65 -20.13
N ASP A 93 2.77 11.23 -19.92
CA ASP A 93 4.05 10.52 -20.08
C ASP A 93 4.30 9.57 -18.91
N PHE A 94 3.60 9.76 -17.79
CA PHE A 94 3.73 8.94 -16.60
C PHE A 94 2.80 7.73 -16.64
N LYS A 95 3.37 6.55 -16.50
CA LYS A 95 2.63 5.32 -16.18
C LYS A 95 2.73 5.08 -14.68
N VAL A 96 1.60 5.16 -13.98
CA VAL A 96 1.55 4.92 -12.53
C VAL A 96 0.43 3.93 -12.24
N GLN A 97 0.76 2.85 -11.52
CA GLN A 97 -0.19 1.80 -11.16
C GLN A 97 -0.06 1.45 -9.68
N CYS A 98 -1.19 1.44 -8.96
CA CYS A 98 -1.25 0.92 -7.59
C CYS A 98 -1.37 -0.61 -7.64
N ILE A 99 -0.62 -1.32 -6.78
CA ILE A 99 -0.65 -2.78 -6.71
C ILE A 99 -1.97 -3.27 -6.13
N GLN A 100 -2.39 -2.68 -5.02
CA GLN A 100 -3.65 -3.02 -4.35
C GLN A 100 -4.44 -1.74 -4.06
N ASN A 101 -5.67 -1.71 -4.54
CA ASN A 101 -6.56 -0.60 -4.28
C ASN A 101 -7.09 -0.67 -2.85
N LEU A 102 -6.82 0.35 -2.06
CA LEU A 102 -7.48 0.58 -0.78
C LEU A 102 -8.74 1.40 -1.00
N GLU A 103 -9.81 1.06 -0.30
CA GLU A 103 -11.06 1.80 -0.38
C GLU A 103 -10.92 3.24 0.14
N TYR A 104 -11.95 4.05 -0.10
CA TYR A 104 -11.96 5.48 0.20
C TYR A 104 -11.65 5.78 1.67
N PHE A 105 -12.21 4.97 2.59
CA PHE A 105 -12.06 5.20 4.03
C PHE A 105 -10.85 4.51 4.65
N THR A 106 -10.22 3.59 3.93
CA THR A 106 -9.03 2.89 4.40
C THR A 106 -7.80 3.73 4.18
N SER A 107 -6.95 3.80 5.18
CA SER A 107 -5.65 4.49 5.14
C SER A 107 -4.50 3.51 5.22
N GLY A 108 -3.28 3.97 4.94
CA GLY A 108 -2.06 3.23 5.20
C GLY A 108 -1.22 2.95 3.97
N VAL A 109 -0.38 1.93 4.06
CA VAL A 109 0.63 1.58 3.06
C VAL A 109 0.00 1.19 1.74
N CYS A 110 0.41 1.86 0.67
CA CYS A 110 0.07 1.56 -0.72
C CYS A 110 1.34 1.54 -1.55
N ILE A 111 1.50 0.50 -2.36
CA ILE A 111 2.65 0.35 -3.24
C ILE A 111 2.26 0.78 -4.65
N PHE A 112 3.04 1.66 -5.25
CA PHE A 112 2.84 2.18 -6.59
C PHE A 112 4.02 1.81 -7.48
N GLY A 113 3.73 1.26 -8.64
CA GLY A 113 4.70 1.17 -9.74
C GLY A 113 4.72 2.48 -10.51
N ILE A 114 5.91 2.92 -10.92
CA ILE A 114 6.12 4.11 -11.75
C ILE A 114 6.88 3.68 -13.00
N ASN A 115 6.40 4.09 -14.16
CA ASN A 115 6.94 3.85 -15.50
C ASN A 115 7.28 2.36 -15.72
N ASP A 116 8.53 1.98 -15.98
CA ASP A 116 8.96 0.60 -16.22
C ASP A 116 8.67 -0.32 -15.03
N GLY A 117 8.63 0.23 -13.81
CA GLY A 117 8.25 -0.50 -12.61
C GLY A 117 6.86 -1.10 -12.68
N CYS A 118 5.92 -0.48 -13.42
CA CYS A 118 4.58 -1.03 -13.64
C CYS A 118 4.59 -2.35 -14.40
N ASP A 119 5.49 -2.50 -15.37
CA ASP A 119 5.53 -3.68 -16.24
C ASP A 119 6.43 -4.78 -15.68
N GLU A 120 7.53 -4.39 -15.01
CA GLU A 120 8.54 -5.33 -14.54
C GLU A 120 8.32 -5.80 -13.10
N LEU A 121 8.01 -4.90 -12.18
CA LEU A 121 8.00 -5.16 -10.74
C LEU A 121 6.60 -5.42 -10.18
N VAL A 122 5.60 -4.67 -10.62
CA VAL A 122 4.21 -4.83 -10.14
C VAL A 122 3.70 -6.27 -10.35
N PRO A 123 3.85 -6.91 -11.51
CA PRO A 123 3.40 -8.29 -11.68
C PRO A 123 4.14 -9.28 -10.80
N LYS A 124 5.43 -9.05 -10.50
CA LYS A 124 6.22 -9.91 -9.62
C LYS A 124 5.73 -9.80 -8.17
N ILE A 125 5.46 -8.58 -7.71
CA ILE A 125 4.94 -8.32 -6.35
C ILE A 125 3.55 -8.95 -6.19
N MET A 126 2.65 -8.76 -7.15
CA MET A 126 1.32 -9.36 -7.13
C MET A 126 1.35 -10.90 -7.07
N LYS A 127 2.28 -11.54 -7.78
CA LYS A 127 2.45 -13.00 -7.75
C LYS A 127 2.93 -13.53 -6.40
N ASN A 128 3.69 -12.76 -5.65
CA ASN A 128 4.25 -13.19 -4.38
C ASN A 128 3.23 -13.26 -3.25
N ARG A 129 2.07 -12.61 -3.40
CA ARG A 129 0.98 -12.62 -2.42
C ARG A 129 1.49 -12.44 -1.01
N PHE A 130 2.02 -11.28 -0.74
CA PHE A 130 2.51 -10.95 0.57
C PHE A 130 1.40 -10.98 1.62
N LEU A 131 1.80 -11.23 2.84
CA LEU A 131 0.95 -11.10 4.00
C LEU A 131 0.74 -9.60 4.27
N HIS A 132 -0.51 -9.20 4.46
CA HIS A 132 -0.86 -7.83 4.79
C HIS A 132 -1.21 -7.73 6.27
N THR A 133 -0.83 -6.63 6.90
CA THR A 133 -1.16 -6.36 8.30
C THR A 133 -1.98 -5.09 8.40
N TYR A 134 -3.12 -5.19 9.08
CA TYR A 134 -4.05 -4.10 9.30
C TYR A 134 -4.24 -3.83 10.79
N HIS A 135 -4.34 -2.56 11.14
CA HIS A 135 -4.95 -2.14 12.40
C HIS A 135 -6.41 -1.79 12.11
N VAL A 136 -7.31 -2.57 12.67
CA VAL A 136 -8.76 -2.38 12.47
C VAL A 136 -9.38 -1.98 13.80
N THR A 137 -10.02 -0.82 13.82
CA THR A 137 -10.70 -0.31 15.02
C THR A 137 -12.20 -0.57 14.92
N GLY A 138 -12.75 -1.25 15.91
CA GLY A 138 -14.16 -1.55 16.04
C GLY A 138 -14.85 -0.80 17.18
N LEU A 139 -16.14 -0.54 17.02
CA LEU A 139 -17.03 0.05 18.01
C LEU A 139 -18.04 -1.00 18.46
N LEU A 140 -18.06 -1.34 19.75
CA LEU A 140 -19.03 -2.24 20.37
C LEU A 140 -20.37 -1.56 20.61
N GLY A 141 -21.43 -2.36 20.59
CA GLY A 141 -22.77 -1.97 20.99
C GLY A 141 -23.63 -1.35 19.89
N ARG A 142 -23.13 -1.28 18.65
CA ARG A 142 -23.89 -0.81 17.48
C ARG A 142 -23.65 -1.70 16.28
N ALA A 143 -24.70 -2.18 15.65
CA ALA A 143 -24.65 -2.77 14.31
C ALA A 143 -25.23 -1.78 13.29
N THR A 144 -24.60 -1.70 12.14
CA THR A 144 -24.98 -0.82 11.03
C THR A 144 -25.20 -1.64 9.78
N LEU A 145 -25.87 -1.07 8.78
CA LEU A 145 -26.22 -1.76 7.55
C LEU A 145 -24.99 -2.26 6.78
N ASP A 146 -23.95 -1.42 6.65
CA ASP A 146 -22.73 -1.74 5.92
C ASP A 146 -21.58 -2.14 6.86
N GLN A 147 -21.91 -2.47 8.12
CA GLN A 147 -20.93 -2.86 9.14
C GLN A 147 -19.89 -1.76 9.48
N THR A 148 -20.04 -0.56 8.91
CA THR A 148 -19.20 0.62 9.20
C THR A 148 -19.95 1.62 10.07
N VAL A 149 -19.25 2.36 10.91
CA VAL A 149 -19.88 3.36 11.84
C VAL A 149 -20.63 4.47 11.11
N ARG A 150 -20.33 4.68 9.82
CA ARG A 150 -20.90 5.76 8.98
C ARG A 150 -22.30 5.43 8.45
N SER A 151 -22.66 4.16 8.43
CA SER A 151 -23.93 3.69 7.92
C SER A 151 -25.06 3.76 8.96
N LYS A 152 -26.29 3.54 8.51
CA LYS A 152 -27.48 3.56 9.36
C LYS A 152 -27.43 2.47 10.42
N ILE A 153 -27.68 2.83 11.68
CA ILE A 153 -27.76 1.89 12.80
C ILE A 153 -29.00 1.00 12.64
N VAL A 154 -28.76 -0.31 12.65
CA VAL A 154 -29.81 -1.34 12.57
C VAL A 154 -30.15 -1.84 13.97
N GLU A 155 -29.12 -2.10 14.79
CA GLU A 155 -29.30 -2.71 16.12
C GLU A 155 -28.34 -2.09 17.14
N LYS A 156 -28.76 -2.13 18.41
CA LYS A 156 -27.96 -1.74 19.57
C LYS A 156 -27.97 -2.85 20.62
N ALA A 157 -26.81 -3.17 21.19
CA ALA A 157 -26.66 -4.17 22.23
C ALA A 157 -25.75 -3.66 23.36
N THR A 158 -25.84 -4.27 24.52
CA THR A 158 -24.96 -3.98 25.65
C THR A 158 -23.59 -4.61 25.43
N TYR A 159 -22.55 -3.97 25.92
CA TYR A 159 -21.14 -4.42 25.75
C TYR A 159 -20.35 -4.45 27.07
N GLY A 160 -20.98 -4.21 28.21
CA GLY A 160 -20.33 -4.18 29.53
C GLY A 160 -19.64 -5.49 29.92
N HIS A 161 -20.11 -6.62 29.38
CA HIS A 161 -19.61 -7.98 29.64
C HIS A 161 -18.35 -8.34 28.78
N VAL A 162 -17.96 -7.50 27.84
CA VAL A 162 -16.82 -7.75 26.99
C VAL A 162 -15.53 -7.47 27.77
N THR A 163 -14.69 -8.48 27.95
CA THR A 163 -13.38 -8.40 28.60
C THR A 163 -12.28 -8.76 27.62
N LYS A 164 -11.03 -8.37 27.89
CA LYS A 164 -9.89 -8.70 27.04
C LYS A 164 -9.72 -10.22 26.90
N SER A 165 -9.77 -10.96 28.01
CA SER A 165 -9.66 -12.43 27.98
C SER A 165 -10.72 -13.09 27.10
N ARG A 166 -11.98 -12.61 27.16
CA ARG A 166 -13.03 -13.12 26.27
C ARG A 166 -12.79 -12.77 24.81
N MET A 167 -12.30 -11.55 24.53
CA MET A 167 -11.88 -11.13 23.19
C MET A 167 -10.81 -12.07 22.65
N ASP A 168 -9.74 -12.29 23.42
CA ASP A 168 -8.61 -13.14 23.01
C ASP A 168 -9.07 -14.59 22.73
N THR A 169 -10.01 -15.12 23.54
CA THR A 169 -10.59 -16.45 23.29
C THR A 169 -11.40 -16.51 21.98
N VAL A 170 -12.17 -15.47 21.68
CA VAL A 170 -12.94 -15.39 20.43
C VAL A 170 -11.99 -15.27 19.24
N LEU A 171 -10.95 -14.42 19.33
CA LEU A 171 -9.96 -14.25 18.26
C LEU A 171 -9.24 -15.56 17.96
N ALA A 172 -8.79 -16.30 18.99
CA ALA A 172 -8.15 -17.62 18.82
C ALA A 172 -9.08 -18.64 18.11
N LYS A 173 -10.39 -18.56 18.36
CA LYS A 173 -11.36 -19.41 17.64
C LYS A 173 -11.42 -19.05 16.15
N PHE A 174 -11.48 -17.76 15.81
CA PHE A 174 -11.43 -17.30 14.41
C PHE A 174 -10.13 -17.70 13.71
N GLU A 175 -8.98 -17.58 14.37
CA GLU A 175 -7.69 -18.03 13.83
C GLU A 175 -7.72 -19.54 13.52
N ALA A 176 -8.23 -20.36 14.42
CA ALA A 176 -8.34 -21.80 14.22
C ALA A 176 -9.28 -22.17 13.05
N GLU A 177 -10.41 -21.47 12.91
CA GLU A 177 -11.34 -21.67 11.79
C GLU A 177 -10.70 -21.27 10.45
N ASN A 178 -9.98 -20.16 10.41
CA ASN A 178 -9.26 -19.71 9.22
C ASN A 178 -8.08 -20.64 8.86
N ALA A 179 -7.36 -21.16 9.85
CA ALA A 179 -6.32 -22.17 9.61
C ALA A 179 -6.90 -23.41 8.93
N LYS A 180 -8.05 -23.91 9.39
CA LYS A 180 -8.76 -25.01 8.72
C LYS A 180 -9.15 -24.67 7.30
N ALA A 181 -9.67 -23.47 7.07
CA ALA A 181 -10.02 -22.99 5.74
C ALA A 181 -8.81 -22.95 4.81
N ALA A 182 -7.64 -22.51 5.31
CA ALA A 182 -6.41 -22.45 4.52
C ALA A 182 -5.98 -23.84 4.01
N PHE A 183 -6.02 -24.87 4.86
CA PHE A 183 -5.72 -26.24 4.45
C PHE A 183 -6.77 -26.82 3.48
N ASN A 184 -8.04 -26.54 3.70
CA ASN A 184 -9.12 -26.95 2.78
C ASN A 184 -8.92 -26.32 1.39
N PHE A 185 -8.56 -25.04 1.29
CA PHE A 185 -8.25 -24.37 0.03
C PHE A 185 -6.98 -24.91 -0.64
N ALA A 186 -6.03 -25.41 0.16
CA ALA A 186 -4.86 -26.11 -0.36
C ALA A 186 -5.17 -27.54 -0.85
N GLY A 187 -6.39 -28.04 -0.60
CA GLY A 187 -6.80 -29.39 -0.96
C GLY A 187 -6.10 -30.48 -0.15
N VAL A 188 -5.70 -30.16 1.10
CA VAL A 188 -4.96 -31.05 1.97
C VAL A 188 -5.76 -31.29 3.24
N ASP A 189 -5.93 -32.57 3.60
CA ASP A 189 -6.54 -32.95 4.88
C ASP A 189 -5.60 -32.59 6.04
N MET A 190 -6.09 -31.86 7.02
CA MET A 190 -5.32 -31.44 8.20
C MET A 190 -4.74 -32.60 9.03
N GLN A 191 -5.33 -33.80 8.94
CA GLN A 191 -4.85 -34.98 9.66
C GLN A 191 -3.72 -35.71 8.89
N SER A 192 -3.40 -35.27 7.66
CA SER A 192 -2.41 -35.92 6.81
C SER A 192 -0.98 -35.48 7.12
N GLN A 193 -0.01 -36.35 6.83
CA GLN A 193 1.41 -36.04 6.87
C GLN A 193 1.73 -34.83 5.97
N LYS A 194 1.04 -34.71 4.81
CA LYS A 194 1.21 -33.58 3.88
C LYS A 194 0.85 -32.22 4.51
N ALA A 195 -0.14 -32.19 5.42
CA ALA A 195 -0.49 -30.96 6.14
C ALA A 195 0.66 -30.51 7.07
N PHE A 196 1.27 -31.45 7.76
CA PHE A 196 2.45 -31.18 8.61
C PHE A 196 3.62 -30.66 7.78
N GLU A 197 3.93 -31.29 6.66
CA GLU A 197 5.00 -30.87 5.76
C GLU A 197 4.77 -29.49 5.15
N LEU A 198 3.51 -29.15 4.80
CA LEU A 198 3.15 -27.80 4.35
C LEU A 198 3.30 -26.77 5.46
N ALA A 199 2.84 -27.09 6.67
CA ALA A 199 2.95 -26.20 7.81
C ALA A 199 4.41 -25.97 8.23
N SER A 200 5.27 -27.00 8.14
CA SER A 200 6.70 -26.87 8.44
C SER A 200 7.46 -26.00 7.44
N ARG A 201 6.95 -25.87 6.21
CA ARG A 201 7.52 -25.01 5.16
C ARG A 201 7.06 -23.55 5.24
N GLY A 202 6.17 -23.22 6.16
CA GLY A 202 5.63 -21.88 6.36
C GLY A 202 4.12 -21.77 6.23
N LEU A 203 3.61 -20.53 6.03
CA LEU A 203 2.20 -20.27 5.94
C LEU A 203 1.58 -20.88 4.66
N VAL A 204 0.49 -21.62 4.85
CA VAL A 204 -0.27 -22.19 3.74
C VAL A 204 -1.04 -21.08 3.05
N ARG A 205 -0.60 -20.67 1.84
CA ARG A 205 -1.23 -19.61 1.06
C ARG A 205 -2.21 -20.21 0.05
N PRO A 206 -3.49 -19.80 0.09
CA PRO A 206 -4.47 -20.27 -0.87
C PRO A 206 -4.22 -19.68 -2.27
N ARG A 207 -4.93 -20.21 -3.28
CA ARG A 207 -4.89 -19.68 -4.65
C ARG A 207 -5.61 -18.32 -4.74
N GLU A 208 -5.38 -17.60 -5.88
CA GLU A 208 -5.88 -16.23 -6.10
C GLU A 208 -7.39 -16.06 -5.95
N ASP A 209 -8.15 -17.07 -6.32
CA ASP A 209 -9.61 -17.03 -6.31
C ASP A 209 -10.24 -17.47 -4.98
N SER A 210 -9.44 -17.63 -3.92
CA SER A 210 -9.95 -18.05 -2.63
C SER A 210 -10.41 -16.88 -1.78
N SER A 211 -11.29 -17.17 -0.83
CA SER A 211 -11.74 -16.21 0.18
C SER A 211 -10.57 -15.67 1.00
N ALA A 212 -10.76 -14.51 1.62
CA ALA A 212 -9.80 -13.94 2.57
C ALA A 212 -9.47 -14.93 3.69
N ILE A 213 -8.20 -15.02 4.07
CA ILE A 213 -7.73 -15.84 5.20
C ILE A 213 -7.04 -14.95 6.20
N PHE A 214 -7.49 -15.05 7.44
CA PHE A 214 -6.94 -14.35 8.58
C PHE A 214 -6.02 -15.29 9.35
N TYR A 215 -4.71 -15.05 9.28
CA TYR A 215 -3.71 -15.90 9.94
C TYR A 215 -3.49 -15.55 11.40
N ARG A 216 -3.55 -14.26 11.73
CA ARG A 216 -3.34 -13.77 13.08
C ARG A 216 -4.31 -12.65 13.40
N LEU A 217 -4.92 -12.74 14.57
CA LEU A 217 -5.87 -11.77 15.09
C LEU A 217 -5.49 -11.43 16.54
N LYS A 218 -4.91 -10.27 16.77
CA LYS A 218 -4.46 -9.84 18.09
C LYS A 218 -5.22 -8.60 18.55
N CYS A 219 -5.75 -8.61 19.76
CA CYS A 219 -6.30 -7.41 20.37
C CYS A 219 -5.17 -6.55 20.93
N ILE A 220 -4.83 -5.44 20.23
CA ILE A 220 -3.83 -4.47 20.67
C ILE A 220 -4.39 -3.66 21.86
N GLN A 221 -5.60 -3.14 21.70
CA GLN A 221 -6.20 -2.24 22.68
C GLN A 221 -7.69 -2.52 22.84
N LEU A 222 -8.16 -2.53 24.09
CA LEU A 222 -9.57 -2.59 24.43
C LEU A 222 -9.90 -1.45 25.41
N ARG A 223 -10.43 -0.36 24.87
CA ARG A 223 -10.99 0.77 25.64
C ARG A 223 -12.47 0.90 25.30
N ARG A 224 -13.30 0.16 26.02
CA ARG A 224 -14.75 0.13 25.74
C ARG A 224 -15.36 1.53 25.62
N PRO A 225 -16.15 1.83 24.60
CA PRO A 225 -16.71 0.94 23.59
C PRO A 225 -15.78 0.60 22.39
N PHE A 226 -14.59 1.16 22.30
CA PHE A 226 -13.65 0.93 21.22
C PHE A 226 -12.71 -0.22 21.51
N PHE A 227 -12.32 -0.93 20.45
CA PHE A 227 -11.24 -1.91 20.47
C PHE A 227 -10.45 -1.84 19.15
N THR A 228 -9.16 -2.14 19.21
CA THR A 228 -8.29 -2.17 18.04
C THR A 228 -7.65 -3.54 17.93
N LEU A 229 -7.75 -4.12 16.75
CA LEU A 229 -7.17 -5.40 16.40
C LEU A 229 -6.04 -5.22 15.40
N GLU A 230 -4.98 -5.99 15.58
CA GLU A 230 -4.00 -6.29 14.53
C GLU A 230 -4.48 -7.52 13.80
N VAL A 231 -4.63 -7.41 12.49
CA VAL A 231 -5.15 -8.45 11.60
C VAL A 231 -4.11 -8.74 10.54
N GLN A 232 -3.62 -9.98 10.49
CA GLN A 232 -2.73 -10.44 9.43
C GLN A 232 -3.51 -11.34 8.47
N CYS A 233 -3.57 -10.97 7.20
CA CYS A 233 -4.43 -11.62 6.23
C CYS A 233 -3.86 -11.62 4.80
N ILE A 234 -4.48 -12.43 3.97
CA ILE A 234 -4.22 -12.52 2.52
C ILE A 234 -5.57 -12.54 1.79
N ASN A 235 -5.62 -12.04 0.58
CA ASN A 235 -6.80 -11.98 -0.30
C ASN A 235 -7.98 -11.23 0.34
N GLU A 236 -7.70 -10.27 1.19
CA GLU A 236 -8.70 -9.48 1.86
C GLU A 236 -9.28 -8.37 0.97
N SER A 237 -10.51 -7.98 1.29
CA SER A 237 -11.14 -6.72 0.90
C SER A 237 -11.56 -5.97 2.15
N ASP A 238 -11.79 -4.67 2.05
CA ASP A 238 -12.26 -3.87 3.19
C ASP A 238 -13.60 -4.39 3.70
N ASN A 239 -14.48 -4.91 2.84
CA ASN A 239 -15.73 -5.54 3.24
C ASN A 239 -15.49 -6.79 4.10
N CYS A 240 -14.48 -7.60 3.80
CA CYS A 240 -14.13 -8.76 4.64
C CYS A 240 -13.66 -8.33 6.03
N LEU A 241 -12.90 -7.23 6.13
CA LEU A 241 -12.45 -6.68 7.40
C LEU A 241 -13.62 -6.08 8.20
N ASN A 242 -14.55 -5.41 7.54
CA ASN A 242 -15.78 -4.90 8.17
C ASN A 242 -16.64 -6.05 8.72
N SER A 243 -16.83 -7.12 7.92
CA SER A 243 -17.57 -8.32 8.32
C SER A 243 -16.89 -9.02 9.50
N LEU A 244 -15.55 -9.13 9.49
CA LEU A 244 -14.80 -9.71 10.59
C LEU A 244 -15.10 -9.00 11.93
N ILE A 245 -15.13 -7.67 11.95
CA ILE A 245 -15.44 -6.88 13.14
C ILE A 245 -16.86 -7.15 13.62
N HIS A 246 -17.82 -7.25 12.69
CA HIS A 246 -19.21 -7.58 13.00
C HIS A 246 -19.33 -8.98 13.60
N ASP A 247 -18.71 -9.99 12.99
CA ASP A 247 -18.78 -11.40 13.41
C ASP A 247 -18.11 -11.62 14.78
N ILE A 248 -17.00 -10.92 15.05
CA ILE A 248 -16.38 -10.89 16.38
C ILE A 248 -17.36 -10.31 17.39
N GLY A 249 -18.08 -9.22 17.06
CA GLY A 249 -19.14 -8.67 17.92
C GLY A 249 -20.21 -9.69 18.25
N LEU A 250 -20.74 -10.40 17.25
CA LEU A 250 -21.76 -11.45 17.43
C LEU A 250 -21.23 -12.61 18.30
N SER A 251 -19.99 -13.06 18.06
CA SER A 251 -19.36 -14.13 18.83
C SER A 251 -19.16 -13.77 20.30
N MET A 252 -19.03 -12.47 20.60
CA MET A 252 -19.00 -11.94 21.96
C MET A 252 -20.39 -11.72 22.57
N LYS A 253 -21.47 -12.08 21.88
CA LYS A 253 -22.88 -11.83 22.27
C LYS A 253 -23.19 -10.33 22.44
N THR A 254 -22.66 -9.53 21.54
CA THR A 254 -22.93 -8.11 21.35
C THR A 254 -22.92 -7.82 19.86
N VAL A 255 -23.00 -6.57 19.47
CA VAL A 255 -22.84 -6.14 18.08
C VAL A 255 -21.66 -5.19 17.97
N ALA A 256 -21.02 -5.17 16.81
CA ALA A 256 -19.92 -4.25 16.56
C ALA A 256 -19.96 -3.72 15.12
N SER A 257 -19.38 -2.54 14.90
CA SER A 257 -19.20 -1.92 13.60
C SER A 257 -17.76 -1.43 13.44
N CYS A 258 -17.24 -1.46 12.23
CA CYS A 258 -15.90 -0.99 11.93
C CYS A 258 -15.85 0.54 11.92
N VAL A 259 -14.85 1.12 12.60
CA VAL A 259 -14.61 2.57 12.69
C VAL A 259 -13.59 3.02 11.67
N SER A 260 -12.46 2.32 11.62
CA SER A 260 -11.35 2.64 10.73
C SER A 260 -10.52 1.40 10.41
N ILE A 261 -9.96 1.38 9.21
CA ILE A 261 -9.03 0.37 8.73
C ILE A 261 -7.75 1.10 8.32
N LYS A 262 -6.62 0.66 8.88
CA LYS A 262 -5.30 1.18 8.54
C LYS A 262 -4.40 0.04 8.13
N LYS A 263 -3.94 0.03 6.89
CA LYS A 263 -2.93 -0.93 6.42
C LYS A 263 -1.56 -0.50 6.94
N VAL A 264 -1.03 -1.26 7.88
CA VAL A 264 0.25 -0.94 8.55
C VAL A 264 1.41 -1.51 7.78
N ARG A 265 1.21 -2.69 7.15
CA ARG A 265 2.25 -3.40 6.41
C ARG A 265 1.68 -4.07 5.17
N ASP A 266 2.44 -4.00 4.09
CA ASP A 266 2.19 -4.69 2.84
C ASP A 266 3.44 -5.51 2.48
N GLY A 267 3.44 -6.79 2.88
CA GLY A 267 4.61 -7.65 2.75
C GLY A 267 5.83 -7.06 3.49
N PRO A 268 6.91 -6.76 2.77
CA PRO A 268 8.12 -6.20 3.36
C PRO A 268 8.04 -4.70 3.66
N PHE A 269 7.05 -4.01 3.09
CA PHE A 269 6.89 -2.56 3.24
C PHE A 269 5.99 -2.25 4.42
N ASP A 270 6.44 -1.39 5.32
CA ASP A 270 5.70 -0.88 6.46
C ASP A 270 5.48 0.63 6.37
N LEU A 271 4.92 1.22 7.43
CA LEU A 271 4.69 2.65 7.49
C LEU A 271 5.98 3.48 7.46
N ASP A 272 7.09 2.93 7.99
CA ASP A 272 8.38 3.63 8.03
C ASP A 272 9.00 3.75 6.63
N HIS A 273 8.73 2.78 5.75
CA HIS A 273 9.13 2.83 4.35
C HIS A 273 8.20 3.72 3.49
N SER A 274 7.07 4.18 4.04
CA SER A 274 6.02 4.83 3.25
C SER A 274 6.06 6.35 3.40
N LEU A 275 6.03 7.06 2.27
CA LEU A 275 6.01 8.52 2.26
C LEU A 275 4.63 9.07 2.60
N LEU A 276 4.57 9.99 3.56
CA LEU A 276 3.36 10.75 3.87
C LEU A 276 3.04 11.74 2.74
N GLU A 277 1.78 12.16 2.61
CA GLU A 277 1.29 13.08 1.57
C GLU A 277 2.16 14.35 1.42
N LYS A 278 2.58 14.94 2.52
CA LYS A 278 3.44 16.14 2.52
C LYS A 278 4.84 15.91 1.91
N HIS A 279 5.25 14.65 1.76
CA HIS A 279 6.55 14.25 1.24
C HIS A 279 6.47 13.67 -0.18
N TRP A 280 5.36 13.78 -0.88
CA TRP A 280 5.22 13.30 -2.27
C TRP A 280 5.86 14.29 -3.26
N THR A 281 7.14 14.56 -3.07
CA THR A 281 8.00 15.38 -3.92
C THR A 281 8.90 14.49 -4.77
N LEU A 282 9.39 15.03 -5.87
CA LEU A 282 10.25 14.31 -6.83
C LEU A 282 11.47 13.68 -6.14
N GLU A 283 12.19 14.45 -5.33
CA GLU A 283 13.39 13.97 -4.64
C GLU A 283 13.07 12.82 -3.67
N ASN A 284 12.02 12.98 -2.86
CA ASN A 284 11.62 11.96 -1.91
C ASN A 284 11.12 10.68 -2.60
N ILE A 285 10.41 10.81 -3.71
CA ILE A 285 9.94 9.66 -4.50
C ILE A 285 11.13 8.90 -5.08
N ILE A 286 12.12 9.56 -5.64
CA ILE A 286 13.33 8.92 -6.16
C ILE A 286 14.09 8.18 -5.05
N ASN A 287 14.29 8.83 -3.90
CA ASN A 287 14.94 8.20 -2.76
C ASN A 287 14.14 7.01 -2.22
N ASN A 288 12.82 7.09 -2.24
CA ASN A 288 11.96 6.00 -1.81
C ASN A 288 11.97 4.81 -2.79
N ILE A 289 12.03 5.07 -4.09
CA ILE A 289 12.21 4.01 -5.12
C ILE A 289 13.51 3.25 -4.86
N ASP A 290 14.61 3.94 -4.61
CA ASP A 290 15.90 3.31 -4.29
C ASP A 290 15.82 2.46 -3.01
N SER A 291 15.21 3.00 -1.95
CA SER A 291 15.00 2.26 -0.69
C SER A 291 14.12 1.04 -0.88
N CYS A 292 13.02 1.15 -1.63
CA CYS A 292 12.13 0.04 -1.95
C CYS A 292 12.83 -1.03 -2.79
N GLN A 293 13.70 -0.64 -3.72
CA GLN A 293 14.49 -1.57 -4.52
C GLN A 293 15.45 -2.38 -3.65
N GLN A 294 16.15 -1.74 -2.71
CA GLN A 294 17.03 -2.41 -1.77
C GLN A 294 16.27 -3.45 -0.93
N VAL A 295 15.07 -3.09 -0.42
CA VAL A 295 14.22 -4.01 0.32
C VAL A 295 13.82 -5.21 -0.54
N MET A 296 13.50 -5.00 -1.82
CA MET A 296 13.12 -6.08 -2.73
C MET A 296 14.30 -6.99 -3.10
N GLU A 297 15.50 -6.45 -3.26
CA GLU A 297 16.72 -7.23 -3.54
C GLU A 297 17.06 -8.18 -2.39
N CYS A 298 16.84 -7.73 -1.13
CA CYS A 298 17.03 -8.59 0.05
C CYS A 298 16.09 -9.78 0.10
N LEU A 299 14.94 -9.73 -0.59
CA LEU A 299 13.90 -10.76 -0.53
C LEU A 299 14.16 -11.98 -1.42
N LYS A 300 15.22 -12.03 -2.22
CA LYS A 300 15.51 -13.13 -3.18
C LYS A 300 14.21 -13.59 -3.88
N PHE A 301 13.58 -12.70 -4.64
CA PHE A 301 12.25 -12.86 -5.26
C PHE A 301 12.01 -14.20 -5.99
N ASP A 302 13.07 -14.85 -6.47
CA ASP A 302 12.96 -16.08 -7.26
C ASP A 302 12.71 -17.35 -6.44
N GLN A 303 13.01 -17.37 -5.15
CA GLN A 303 12.88 -18.59 -4.34
C GLN A 303 11.46 -18.83 -3.85
N THR A 304 10.69 -17.77 -3.57
CA THR A 304 9.28 -17.88 -3.13
C THR A 304 8.33 -18.31 -4.26
N LEU A 305 8.66 -18.06 -5.52
CA LEU A 305 7.87 -18.47 -6.68
C LEU A 305 7.94 -19.98 -6.99
N SER A 306 8.98 -20.68 -6.53
CA SER A 306 9.14 -22.13 -6.78
C SER A 306 8.07 -22.97 -6.07
N TYR A 307 7.53 -22.49 -4.96
CA TYR A 307 6.49 -23.19 -4.19
C TYR A 307 5.10 -23.15 -4.83
N ALA A 308 4.78 -22.09 -5.56
CA ALA A 308 3.48 -21.98 -6.25
C ALA A 308 3.40 -22.83 -7.52
N LYS A 309 4.53 -23.19 -8.13
CA LYS A 309 4.59 -23.94 -9.40
C LYS A 309 4.75 -25.45 -9.24
N ARG A 310 5.14 -25.96 -8.08
CA ARG A 310 5.12 -27.41 -7.84
C ARG A 310 3.68 -27.85 -7.61
N ARG A 311 2.97 -28.17 -8.70
CA ARG A 311 1.96 -29.21 -8.63
C ARG A 311 2.67 -30.42 -8.06
N LEU A 312 2.29 -30.85 -6.85
CA LEU A 312 2.69 -32.14 -6.36
C LEU A 312 2.26 -33.14 -7.41
N PRO A 313 3.18 -33.91 -8.03
CA PRO A 313 2.76 -35.00 -8.85
C PRO A 313 1.96 -35.94 -7.94
N VAL A 314 0.77 -36.29 -8.36
CA VAL A 314 0.08 -37.46 -7.87
C VAL A 314 1.01 -38.59 -8.31
N ASP A 315 1.53 -39.35 -7.37
CA ASP A 315 2.44 -40.49 -7.54
C ASP A 315 3.91 -40.15 -7.90
N VAL A 316 4.75 -40.00 -6.89
CA VAL A 316 6.17 -40.34 -6.96
C VAL A 316 6.58 -40.93 -5.61
N ASP A 317 7.04 -42.16 -5.64
CA ASP A 317 7.74 -42.85 -4.56
C ASP A 317 8.97 -42.05 -4.14
N ILE A 318 9.04 -41.71 -2.85
CA ILE A 318 10.16 -40.96 -2.26
C ILE A 318 11.33 -41.89 -2.07
N ILE A 319 12.32 -41.80 -2.96
CA ILE A 319 13.67 -42.26 -2.68
C ILE A 319 14.36 -41.14 -1.92
N ALA A 320 14.66 -41.39 -0.67
CA ALA A 320 15.46 -40.49 0.16
C ALA A 320 16.86 -40.36 -0.45
N SER A 321 17.25 -39.15 -0.80
CA SER A 321 18.66 -38.78 -0.99
C SER A 321 18.98 -37.66 -0.02
N ASP A 322 19.85 -37.99 0.90
CA ASP A 322 20.53 -37.06 1.81
C ASP A 322 21.33 -36.06 0.96
N ASP A 323 20.97 -34.78 1.04
CA ASP A 323 21.92 -33.71 0.80
C ASP A 323 21.52 -32.48 1.64
N ASP A 324 22.41 -32.17 2.54
CA ASP A 324 22.45 -31.05 3.45
C ASP A 324 22.45 -29.70 2.72
N THR A 325 21.35 -28.96 2.78
CA THR A 325 21.33 -27.49 2.67
C THR A 325 20.14 -26.90 3.43
N SER A 326 20.21 -26.99 4.76
CA SER A 326 19.15 -26.51 5.67
C SER A 326 19.68 -25.45 6.63
N ILE A 327 20.07 -24.25 6.16
CA ILE A 327 20.45 -23.16 7.11
C ILE A 327 19.86 -21.79 6.77
N GLU A 328 19.32 -21.54 5.57
CA GLU A 328 18.91 -20.18 5.23
C GLU A 328 17.38 -19.90 5.31
N GLU A 329 16.53 -20.93 5.48
CA GLU A 329 15.06 -20.72 5.49
C GLU A 329 14.50 -20.27 6.85
N THR A 330 15.21 -20.49 7.94
CA THR A 330 14.80 -20.07 9.30
C THR A 330 14.97 -18.57 9.54
N GLU A 331 15.85 -17.89 8.80
CA GLU A 331 16.03 -16.44 8.94
C GLU A 331 14.89 -15.63 8.34
N PHE A 332 14.21 -16.13 7.31
CA PHE A 332 13.13 -15.39 6.65
C PHE A 332 11.84 -15.36 7.49
N VAL A 333 11.49 -16.45 8.15
CA VAL A 333 10.36 -16.50 9.08
C VAL A 333 10.67 -15.66 10.32
N ASN A 334 11.93 -15.67 10.79
CA ASN A 334 12.38 -14.87 11.93
C ASN A 334 12.49 -13.37 11.63
N PHE A 335 12.69 -12.98 10.37
CA PHE A 335 12.69 -11.55 9.98
C PHE A 335 11.28 -10.94 10.04
N ILE A 336 10.24 -11.73 9.72
CA ILE A 336 8.84 -11.31 9.87
C ILE A 336 8.43 -11.30 11.35
N ASP A 337 8.96 -12.24 12.18
CA ASP A 337 8.63 -12.33 13.61
C ASP A 337 9.48 -11.40 14.51
N LYS A 338 10.71 -11.04 14.11
CA LYS A 338 11.60 -10.14 14.89
C LYS A 338 11.48 -8.66 14.57
N GLY A 339 10.65 -8.26 13.62
CA GLY A 339 10.39 -6.87 13.29
C GLY A 339 9.70 -6.13 14.43
N CYS A 340 10.48 -5.60 15.34
CA CYS A 340 10.19 -4.43 16.19
C CYS A 340 8.98 -4.55 17.14
N TYR A 341 9.14 -5.28 18.24
CA TYR A 341 8.22 -5.20 19.39
C TYR A 341 8.68 -4.23 20.49
N ASP A 342 9.73 -3.45 20.28
CA ASP A 342 10.17 -2.46 21.28
C ASP A 342 10.05 -1.05 20.71
N GLN A 343 9.28 -0.24 21.45
CA GLN A 343 9.18 1.21 21.37
C GLN A 343 8.32 1.81 20.22
N LEU A 344 7.01 1.78 20.42
CA LEU A 344 6.15 2.89 20.01
C LEU A 344 5.34 3.32 21.22
N GLU A 345 5.85 4.30 21.94
CA GLU A 345 5.03 5.17 22.76
C GLU A 345 4.00 5.82 21.83
N LEU A 346 2.75 5.43 22.01
CA LEU A 346 1.62 5.98 21.28
C LEU A 346 1.47 7.44 21.71
N GLU A 347 1.90 8.37 20.88
CA GLU A 347 1.41 9.75 21.00
C GLU A 347 -0.12 9.71 20.93
N ASP A 348 -0.73 10.30 21.94
CA ASP A 348 -2.18 10.37 22.13
C ASP A 348 -2.84 11.12 20.96
N ASP A 349 -3.36 10.40 19.97
CA ASP A 349 -4.28 10.91 18.93
C ASP A 349 -5.66 11.32 19.50
N SER A 350 -5.76 11.50 20.83
CA SER A 350 -6.99 11.96 21.49
C SER A 350 -7.35 13.44 21.20
N ALA A 351 -6.43 14.20 20.60
CA ALA A 351 -6.64 15.62 20.31
C ALA A 351 -7.56 15.89 19.11
N CYS A 352 -7.76 14.94 18.20
CA CYS A 352 -8.53 15.18 16.97
C CYS A 352 -10.05 14.99 17.11
N LEU A 353 -10.54 14.37 18.21
CA LEU A 353 -11.97 14.09 18.41
C LEU A 353 -12.70 15.10 19.31
N GLN A 354 -12.00 16.10 19.88
CA GLN A 354 -12.63 17.06 20.81
C GLN A 354 -13.15 18.36 20.17
N SER A 355 -12.94 18.61 18.87
CA SER A 355 -13.23 19.94 18.28
C SER A 355 -14.61 20.15 17.66
N LYS A 356 -15.55 19.19 17.75
CA LYS A 356 -16.92 19.40 17.22
C LYS A 356 -18.01 19.08 18.23
N ARG A 357 -18.12 19.89 19.29
CA ARG A 357 -19.39 20.00 20.03
C ARG A 357 -20.21 21.14 19.42
N PRO A 358 -21.49 20.93 19.08
CA PRO A 358 -22.36 22.01 18.63
C PRO A 358 -22.61 22.99 19.78
N PRO A 359 -22.78 24.28 19.51
CA PRO A 359 -22.99 25.31 20.54
C PRO A 359 -24.29 25.04 21.29
N LYS A 360 -24.20 25.14 22.64
CA LYS A 360 -25.35 25.04 23.53
C LYS A 360 -26.36 26.13 23.20
N ARG A 361 -27.61 25.76 22.90
CA ARG A 361 -28.75 26.69 22.79
C ARG A 361 -28.90 27.44 24.11
N ILE A 362 -28.72 28.74 24.08
CA ILE A 362 -29.05 29.65 25.17
C ILE A 362 -30.57 29.74 25.23
N LYS A 363 -31.16 29.29 26.35
CA LYS A 363 -32.57 29.54 26.65
C LYS A 363 -32.74 31.03 26.98
N LYS A 364 -33.46 31.76 26.14
CA LYS A 364 -33.93 33.09 26.50
C LYS A 364 -35.09 32.96 27.46
N ASN A 365 -34.86 33.35 28.69
CA ASN A 365 -35.93 33.66 29.64
C ASN A 365 -36.62 34.96 29.16
N SER A 366 -37.87 34.87 28.76
CA SER A 366 -38.73 36.05 28.62
C SER A 366 -39.66 36.06 29.85
N SER A 367 -39.29 36.89 30.79
CA SER A 367 -40.20 37.41 31.79
C SER A 367 -41.07 38.48 31.18
N TYR A 368 -42.37 38.25 31.06
CA TYR A 368 -43.34 39.34 30.91
C TYR A 368 -44.26 39.29 32.13
N GLN A 369 -44.12 40.38 32.94
CA GLN A 369 -45.16 40.86 33.84
C GLN A 369 -46.22 41.60 33.03
N LYS A 370 -47.40 41.32 33.27
CA LYS A 370 -48.70 41.89 33.46
C LYS A 370 -49.77 41.15 32.71
#